data_0962eb7a04ca16830b75b289650d1f85
#
_entry.id   0962eb7a04ca16830b75b289650d1f85
#
_cell.length_a   1.000
_cell.length_b   1.000
_cell.length_c   1.000
_cell.angle_alpha   90.00
_cell.angle_beta   90.00
_cell.angle_gamma   90.00
#
_symmetry.space_group_name_H-M   'P 1'
#
loop_
_entity.id
_entity.type
_entity.pdbx_description
1 polymer ?
#
loop_
_entity_poly.entity_id
_entity_poly.type
_entity_poly.pdbx_seq_one_letter_code
_entity_poly.pdbx_strand_id
1 'polypeptide(L)'
;ATSIGHAPQVALTNVEAASRLSVAEALTNLVGAGIARGISGVSLSANWMWPCKNPGEDAALYRAVEACSDFVCALGCNIPTGKDSLSMTQKYPDGTKVTAPGTVIISASGERVECSLKPGPVLSNKLNSTIYYIDFSNCPLALGGSALAQSLGKVGGATPDVSDAAYFAKAFDCVNTMVLSGYVDAIHDVSAGGTVTALLEMCFANTKGGLNFYTDGFAMYGETDLVKILFAENPA
;
A
#
# COMPACT_ATOMS: atom_id res chain seq x y z
N ALA A 1 -5.24 -0.04 -17.00
CA ALA A 1 -5.08 -0.79 -15.76
C ALA A 1 -5.79 -0.07 -14.62
N THR A 2 -6.25 -0.82 -13.63
CA THR A 2 -6.88 -0.28 -12.41
C THR A 2 -6.38 -1.05 -11.20
N SER A 3 -6.34 -0.37 -10.06
CA SER A 3 -5.98 -0.95 -8.77
C SER A 3 -6.76 -0.31 -7.63
N ILE A 4 -6.62 -0.87 -6.44
CA ILE A 4 -7.27 -0.37 -5.21
C ILE A 4 -6.23 -0.34 -4.10
N GLY A 5 -6.35 0.65 -3.19
CA GLY A 5 -5.59 0.71 -1.94
C GLY A 5 -6.43 1.20 -0.77
N HIS A 6 -6.15 0.70 0.42
CA HIS A 6 -6.82 1.06 1.67
C HIS A 6 -5.96 0.68 2.88
N ALA A 7 -6.10 1.38 4.00
CA ALA A 7 -5.38 1.08 5.25
C ALA A 7 -6.24 1.34 6.50
N PRO A 8 -7.43 0.73 6.65
CA PRO A 8 -8.33 1.01 7.77
C PRO A 8 -7.75 0.64 9.14
N GLN A 9 -6.84 -0.32 9.20
CA GLN A 9 -6.22 -0.76 10.45
C GLN A 9 -5.27 0.30 11.01
N VAL A 10 -4.54 0.98 10.12
CA VAL A 10 -3.65 2.08 10.48
C VAL A 10 -4.46 3.29 10.95
N ALA A 11 -5.65 3.51 10.37
CA ALA A 11 -6.53 4.61 10.75
C ALA A 11 -7.02 4.53 12.21
N LEU A 12 -6.99 3.36 12.85
CA LEU A 12 -7.29 3.20 14.26
C LEU A 12 -6.30 3.94 15.18
N THR A 13 -5.11 4.26 14.69
CA THR A 13 -4.04 4.92 15.44
C THR A 13 -3.52 6.18 14.77
N ASN A 14 -3.54 6.26 13.44
CA ASN A 14 -2.99 7.37 12.66
C ASN A 14 -3.77 7.53 11.35
N VAL A 15 -4.75 8.43 11.34
CA VAL A 15 -5.63 8.63 10.18
C VAL A 15 -4.90 9.30 9.01
N GLU A 16 -3.92 10.14 9.28
CA GLU A 16 -3.11 10.83 8.28
C GLU A 16 -2.22 9.82 7.52
N ALA A 17 -1.52 8.96 8.26
CA ALA A 17 -0.73 7.88 7.66
C ALA A 17 -1.60 6.91 6.87
N ALA A 18 -2.75 6.51 7.42
CA ALA A 18 -3.69 5.62 6.74
C ALA A 18 -4.14 6.16 5.38
N SER A 19 -4.40 7.46 5.30
CA SER A 19 -4.79 8.11 4.03
C SER A 19 -3.66 8.07 2.99
N ARG A 20 -2.43 8.39 3.40
CA ARG A 20 -1.25 8.29 2.51
C ARG A 20 -0.98 6.86 2.08
N LEU A 21 -1.08 5.91 3.00
CA LEU A 21 -0.89 4.49 2.70
C LEU A 21 -1.96 3.95 1.74
N SER A 22 -3.21 4.40 1.86
CA SER A 22 -4.26 4.02 0.90
C SER A 22 -3.93 4.47 -0.53
N VAL A 23 -3.36 5.67 -0.68
CA VAL A 23 -2.87 6.16 -1.99
C VAL A 23 -1.65 5.35 -2.43
N ALA A 24 -0.69 5.14 -1.53
CA ALA A 24 0.53 4.40 -1.83
C ALA A 24 0.23 2.97 -2.30
N GLU A 25 -0.63 2.23 -1.59
CA GLU A 25 -1.02 0.86 -1.96
C GLU A 25 -1.70 0.82 -3.34
N ALA A 26 -2.62 1.76 -3.63
CA ALA A 26 -3.22 1.83 -4.96
C ALA A 26 -2.17 2.04 -6.06
N LEU A 27 -1.13 2.82 -5.79
CA LEU A 27 -0.07 3.10 -6.76
C LEU A 27 0.93 1.93 -6.88
N THR A 28 1.36 1.30 -5.78
CA THR A 28 2.27 0.15 -5.82
C THR A 28 1.62 -1.06 -6.50
N ASN A 29 0.32 -1.27 -6.28
CA ASN A 29 -0.47 -2.26 -7.02
C ASN A 29 -0.55 -1.96 -8.54
N LEU A 30 -0.43 -0.69 -8.96
CA LEU A 30 -0.58 -0.28 -10.35
C LEU A 30 0.73 -0.31 -11.13
N VAL A 31 1.87 -0.08 -10.48
CA VAL A 31 3.15 0.19 -11.14
C VAL A 31 3.61 -0.94 -12.06
N GLY A 32 3.31 -2.20 -11.70
CA GLY A 32 3.60 -3.38 -12.51
C GLY A 32 2.84 -3.45 -13.84
N ALA A 33 1.85 -2.59 -14.04
CA ALA A 33 1.10 -2.54 -15.28
C ALA A 33 1.82 -1.82 -16.44
N GLY A 34 2.89 -1.08 -16.19
CA GLY A 34 3.61 -0.29 -17.20
C GLY A 34 2.78 0.88 -17.71
N ILE A 35 2.70 1.95 -16.91
CA ILE A 35 1.87 3.12 -17.17
C ILE A 35 2.54 4.07 -18.16
N ALA A 36 1.80 4.50 -19.19
CA ALA A 36 2.32 5.23 -20.33
C ALA A 36 3.06 6.54 -20.00
N ARG A 37 2.62 7.24 -18.97
CA ARG A 37 3.22 8.51 -18.54
C ARG A 37 3.75 8.48 -17.11
N GLY A 38 4.10 7.27 -16.64
CA GLY A 38 4.51 7.09 -15.25
C GLY A 38 3.44 7.57 -14.27
N ILE A 39 3.86 8.05 -13.11
CA ILE A 39 2.93 8.49 -12.06
C ILE A 39 2.01 9.63 -12.50
N SER A 40 2.48 10.53 -13.37
CA SER A 40 1.67 11.64 -13.90
C SER A 40 0.53 11.18 -14.83
N GLY A 41 0.55 9.92 -15.27
CA GLY A 41 -0.51 9.29 -16.05
C GLY A 41 -1.59 8.61 -15.22
N VAL A 42 -1.49 8.69 -13.89
CA VAL A 42 -2.45 8.04 -12.98
C VAL A 42 -3.52 9.02 -12.52
N SER A 43 -4.77 8.59 -12.58
CA SER A 43 -5.93 9.29 -12.04
C SER A 43 -6.56 8.47 -10.92
N LEU A 44 -6.97 9.15 -9.85
CA LEU A 44 -7.46 8.51 -8.63
C LEU A 44 -8.93 8.84 -8.38
N SER A 45 -9.61 7.95 -7.64
CA SER A 45 -10.94 8.20 -7.07
C SER A 45 -10.92 7.84 -5.60
N ALA A 46 -11.48 8.68 -4.74
CA ALA A 46 -11.48 8.48 -3.29
C ALA A 46 -12.89 8.20 -2.76
N ASN A 47 -13.06 7.06 -2.10
CA ASN A 47 -14.30 6.68 -1.43
C ASN A 47 -14.09 6.71 0.09
N TRP A 48 -14.68 7.71 0.75
CA TRP A 48 -14.57 7.93 2.18
C TRP A 48 -15.72 7.26 2.93
N MET A 49 -15.39 6.40 3.89
CA MET A 49 -16.35 5.75 4.78
C MET A 49 -15.97 6.10 6.21
N TRP A 50 -16.78 6.94 6.88
CA TRP A 50 -16.39 7.52 8.15
C TRP A 50 -17.55 7.59 9.16
N PRO A 51 -17.31 7.29 10.43
CA PRO A 51 -18.37 7.34 11.46
C PRO A 51 -18.51 8.75 12.07
N CYS A 52 -18.67 9.80 11.27
CA CYS A 52 -18.61 11.22 11.68
C CYS A 52 -19.60 11.62 12.78
N LYS A 53 -20.65 10.81 13.05
CA LYS A 53 -21.59 11.08 14.15
C LYS A 53 -21.03 10.74 15.53
N ASN A 54 -19.82 10.21 15.62
CA ASN A 54 -19.13 9.95 16.87
C ASN A 54 -18.17 11.10 17.22
N PRO A 55 -18.00 11.43 18.51
CA PRO A 55 -17.15 12.55 18.93
C PRO A 55 -15.72 12.43 18.37
N GLY A 56 -15.23 13.50 17.76
CA GLY A 56 -13.86 13.61 17.22
C GLY A 56 -13.65 13.01 15.84
N GLU A 57 -14.60 12.23 15.31
CA GLU A 57 -14.46 11.58 14.02
C GLU A 57 -14.55 12.53 12.82
N ASP A 58 -15.28 13.62 12.95
CA ASP A 58 -15.33 14.70 11.96
C ASP A 58 -13.96 15.42 11.82
N ALA A 59 -13.31 15.71 12.94
CA ALA A 59 -11.96 16.26 12.95
C ALA A 59 -10.92 15.25 12.44
N ALA A 60 -11.09 13.97 12.73
CA ALA A 60 -10.23 12.90 12.20
C ALA A 60 -10.38 12.79 10.67
N LEU A 61 -11.62 12.84 10.16
CA LEU A 61 -11.85 12.87 8.71
C LEU A 61 -11.19 14.08 8.05
N TYR A 62 -11.30 15.27 8.66
CA TYR A 62 -10.65 16.47 8.10
C TYR A 62 -9.14 16.27 7.94
N ARG A 63 -8.45 15.80 8.99
CA ARG A 63 -6.99 15.51 8.93
C ARG A 63 -6.64 14.44 7.90
N ALA A 64 -7.46 13.39 7.81
CA ALA A 64 -7.26 12.33 6.83
C ALA A 64 -7.38 12.85 5.38
N VAL A 65 -8.39 13.69 5.11
CA VAL A 65 -8.59 14.31 3.78
C VAL A 65 -7.46 15.29 3.46
N GLU A 66 -7.05 16.11 4.41
CA GLU A 66 -5.93 17.05 4.25
C GLU A 66 -4.64 16.32 3.90
N ALA A 67 -4.27 15.29 4.69
CA ALA A 67 -3.08 14.48 4.43
C ALA A 67 -3.12 13.75 3.07
N CYS A 68 -4.29 13.24 2.68
CA CYS A 68 -4.49 12.63 1.37
C CYS A 68 -4.30 13.64 0.24
N SER A 69 -4.92 14.81 0.36
CA SER A 69 -4.85 15.89 -0.63
C SER A 69 -3.43 16.38 -0.82
N ASP A 70 -2.73 16.70 0.28
CA ASP A 70 -1.37 17.20 0.24
C ASP A 70 -0.42 16.18 -0.42
N PHE A 71 -0.57 14.91 -0.06
CA PHE A 71 0.25 13.84 -0.62
C PHE A 71 -0.01 13.66 -2.13
N VAL A 72 -1.27 13.61 -2.56
CA VAL A 72 -1.66 13.44 -3.97
C VAL A 72 -1.23 14.64 -4.82
N CYS A 73 -1.37 15.86 -4.29
CA CYS A 73 -0.87 17.07 -4.96
C CYS A 73 0.65 17.04 -5.11
N ALA A 74 1.38 16.62 -4.08
CA ALA A 74 2.83 16.49 -4.12
C ALA A 74 3.32 15.40 -5.08
N LEU A 75 2.54 14.33 -5.28
CA LEU A 75 2.79 13.29 -6.29
C LEU A 75 2.53 13.77 -7.73
N GLY A 76 1.80 14.87 -7.92
CA GLY A 76 1.35 15.32 -9.22
C GLY A 76 0.19 14.50 -9.81
N CYS A 77 -0.52 13.75 -8.98
CA CYS A 77 -1.74 13.03 -9.33
C CYS A 77 -2.99 13.88 -9.11
N ASN A 78 -4.15 13.41 -9.58
CA ASN A 78 -5.44 14.06 -9.37
C ASN A 78 -6.47 13.09 -8.78
N ILE A 79 -7.44 13.64 -8.06
CA ILE A 79 -8.66 12.95 -7.60
C ILE A 79 -9.87 13.69 -8.19
N PRO A 80 -10.24 13.44 -9.45
CA PRO A 80 -11.33 14.16 -10.10
C PRO A 80 -12.72 13.75 -9.61
N THR A 81 -12.83 12.62 -8.94
CA THR A 81 -14.08 12.07 -8.45
C THR A 81 -13.91 11.32 -7.14
N GLY A 82 -15.01 11.20 -6.41
CA GLY A 82 -15.06 10.45 -5.18
C GLY A 82 -16.47 10.45 -4.61
N LYS A 83 -16.65 9.78 -3.48
CA LYS A 83 -17.88 9.80 -2.72
C LYS A 83 -17.63 9.58 -1.25
N ASP A 84 -18.65 9.80 -0.42
CA ASP A 84 -18.56 9.55 1.02
C ASP A 84 -19.74 8.73 1.55
N SER A 85 -19.54 8.18 2.75
CA SER A 85 -20.54 7.56 3.61
C SER A 85 -20.19 7.89 5.06
N LEU A 86 -20.85 8.90 5.64
CA LEU A 86 -20.46 9.50 6.92
C LEU A 86 -21.21 8.92 8.14
N SER A 87 -21.92 7.80 7.98
CA SER A 87 -22.72 7.17 9.04
C SER A 87 -22.29 5.73 9.33
N MET A 88 -20.98 5.45 9.31
CA MET A 88 -20.42 4.09 9.42
C MET A 88 -20.51 3.55 10.86
N THR A 89 -21.74 3.44 11.36
CA THR A 89 -22.06 2.91 12.70
C THR A 89 -23.30 2.07 12.63
N GLN A 90 -23.21 0.81 13.05
CA GLN A 90 -24.34 -0.11 13.18
C GLN A 90 -24.84 -0.11 14.63
N LYS A 91 -26.15 0.03 14.82
CA LYS A 91 -26.82 -0.15 16.11
C LYS A 91 -27.69 -1.40 16.05
N TYR A 92 -27.59 -2.23 17.06
CA TYR A 92 -28.34 -3.46 17.20
C TYR A 92 -29.51 -3.29 18.17
N PRO A 93 -30.58 -4.15 18.08
CA PRO A 93 -31.77 -4.07 18.96
C PRO A 93 -31.44 -4.24 20.45
N ASP A 94 -30.37 -4.95 20.79
CA ASP A 94 -29.91 -5.15 22.16
C ASP A 94 -29.17 -3.93 22.75
N GLY A 95 -29.06 -2.83 21.99
CA GLY A 95 -28.35 -1.62 22.37
C GLY A 95 -26.86 -1.62 22.01
N THR A 96 -26.33 -2.74 21.51
CA THR A 96 -24.94 -2.83 21.05
C THR A 96 -24.70 -1.87 19.89
N LYS A 97 -23.56 -1.18 19.92
CA LYS A 97 -23.13 -0.27 18.86
C LYS A 97 -21.76 -0.69 18.34
N VAL A 98 -21.67 -0.95 17.03
CA VAL A 98 -20.43 -1.24 16.35
C VAL A 98 -20.09 -0.08 15.41
N THR A 99 -18.91 0.48 15.56
CA THR A 99 -18.40 1.59 14.77
C THR A 99 -17.27 1.08 13.88
N ALA A 100 -17.36 1.32 12.57
CA ALA A 100 -16.27 1.01 11.66
C ALA A 100 -15.10 1.99 11.84
N PRO A 101 -13.85 1.57 11.62
CA PRO A 101 -12.73 2.51 11.55
C PRO A 101 -12.95 3.48 10.39
N GLY A 102 -12.44 4.71 10.53
CA GLY A 102 -12.36 5.66 9.42
C GLY A 102 -11.55 5.05 8.29
N THR A 103 -12.10 5.07 7.07
CA THR A 103 -11.48 4.38 5.93
C THR A 103 -11.61 5.26 4.69
N VAL A 104 -10.51 5.37 3.94
CA VAL A 104 -10.57 5.77 2.53
C VAL A 104 -10.17 4.58 1.66
N ILE A 105 -10.95 4.32 0.61
CA ILE A 105 -10.58 3.42 -0.47
C ILE A 105 -10.21 4.27 -1.67
N ILE A 106 -8.97 4.14 -2.11
CA ILE A 106 -8.46 4.80 -3.31
C ILE A 106 -8.52 3.80 -4.45
N SER A 107 -9.20 4.18 -5.53
CA SER A 107 -9.10 3.47 -6.80
C SER A 107 -8.17 4.26 -7.70
N ALA A 108 -7.17 3.60 -8.27
CA ALA A 108 -6.25 4.19 -9.24
C ALA A 108 -6.51 3.65 -10.64
N SER A 109 -6.31 4.47 -11.65
CA SER A 109 -6.39 4.06 -13.06
C SER A 109 -5.30 4.73 -13.88
N GLY A 110 -4.72 4.00 -14.82
CA GLY A 110 -3.71 4.49 -15.73
C GLY A 110 -3.73 3.76 -17.07
N GLU A 111 -3.33 4.47 -18.11
CA GLU A 111 -3.20 3.91 -19.45
C GLU A 111 -1.94 3.04 -19.52
N ARG A 112 -2.09 1.79 -19.99
CA ARG A 112 -0.94 0.91 -20.27
C ARG A 112 -0.36 1.23 -21.63
N VAL A 113 0.97 1.18 -21.74
CA VAL A 113 1.66 1.33 -23.05
C VAL A 113 1.32 0.14 -23.95
N GLU A 114 1.34 -1.06 -23.41
CA GLU A 114 1.15 -2.29 -24.15
C GLU A 114 0.52 -3.40 -23.30
N CYS A 115 -0.50 -4.07 -23.83
CA CYS A 115 -1.18 -5.16 -23.14
C CYS A 115 -0.35 -6.45 -23.06
N SER A 116 0.69 -6.60 -23.87
CA SER A 116 1.58 -7.76 -23.89
C SER A 116 2.68 -7.72 -22.82
N LEU A 117 2.93 -6.58 -22.20
CA LEU A 117 3.86 -6.48 -21.07
C LEU A 117 3.41 -7.39 -19.93
N LYS A 118 4.34 -8.22 -19.44
CA LYS A 118 3.99 -9.34 -18.55
C LYS A 118 4.86 -9.48 -17.30
N PRO A 119 5.16 -8.51 -16.50
CA PRO A 119 5.44 -8.90 -15.14
C PRO A 119 4.09 -9.25 -14.51
N GLY A 120 3.98 -10.47 -14.00
CA GLY A 120 2.89 -10.92 -13.14
C GLY A 120 3.42 -11.12 -11.72
N PRO A 121 2.57 -11.49 -10.76
CA PRO A 121 3.01 -11.71 -9.38
C PRO A 121 3.71 -13.06 -9.18
N VAL A 122 3.79 -13.93 -10.19
CA VAL A 122 4.31 -15.29 -10.03
C VAL A 122 5.79 -15.35 -10.35
N LEU A 123 6.59 -15.83 -9.38
CA LEU A 123 8.01 -16.08 -9.59
C LEU A 123 8.23 -17.14 -10.70
N SER A 124 9.09 -16.81 -11.63
CA SER A 124 9.55 -17.76 -12.64
C SER A 124 10.55 -18.74 -12.06
N ASN A 125 10.60 -19.98 -12.58
CA ASN A 125 11.61 -20.99 -12.23
C ASN A 125 12.98 -20.71 -12.89
N LYS A 126 13.30 -19.48 -13.22
CA LYS A 126 14.59 -19.12 -13.79
C LYS A 126 15.66 -19.20 -12.71
N LEU A 127 16.66 -20.05 -12.93
CA LEU A 127 17.85 -20.08 -12.08
C LEU A 127 18.57 -18.72 -12.14
N ASN A 128 19.12 -18.28 -11.00
CA ASN A 128 19.87 -17.04 -10.86
C ASN A 128 19.01 -15.74 -11.00
N SER A 129 17.71 -15.80 -10.76
CA SER A 129 16.92 -14.60 -10.59
C SER A 129 17.28 -13.90 -9.27
N THR A 130 17.34 -12.59 -9.28
CA THR A 130 17.55 -11.77 -8.09
C THR A 130 16.23 -11.10 -7.70
N ILE A 131 15.90 -11.12 -6.42
CA ILE A 131 14.78 -10.38 -5.85
C ILE A 131 15.31 -9.04 -5.34
N TYR A 132 14.67 -7.96 -5.75
CA TYR A 132 14.92 -6.62 -5.25
C TYR A 132 13.73 -6.20 -4.38
N TYR A 133 14.01 -5.79 -3.14
CA TYR A 133 13.07 -5.05 -2.32
C TYR A 133 13.26 -3.56 -2.62
N ILE A 134 12.20 -2.91 -3.07
CA ILE A 134 12.25 -1.49 -3.43
C ILE A 134 11.35 -0.74 -2.44
N ASP A 135 11.96 -0.05 -1.48
CA ASP A 135 11.23 0.76 -0.52
C ASP A 135 10.61 1.99 -1.19
N PHE A 136 9.29 2.14 -1.09
CA PHE A 136 8.56 3.33 -1.50
C PHE A 136 8.27 4.27 -0.34
N SER A 137 8.40 3.80 0.89
CA SER A 137 7.96 4.53 2.08
C SER A 137 8.92 5.63 2.52
N ASN A 138 10.23 5.42 2.33
CA ASN A 138 11.30 6.23 2.91
C ASN A 138 11.12 6.44 4.44
N CYS A 139 10.59 5.42 5.12
CA CYS A 139 10.29 5.42 6.55
C CYS A 139 10.85 4.18 7.22
N PRO A 140 11.17 4.23 8.52
CA PRO A 140 11.51 3.04 9.28
C PRO A 140 10.39 2.00 9.22
N LEU A 141 10.73 0.73 9.15
CA LEU A 141 9.77 -0.37 9.17
C LEU A 141 8.97 -0.36 10.49
N ALA A 142 7.65 -0.43 10.38
CA ALA A 142 6.73 -0.30 11.51
C ALA A 142 5.62 -1.34 11.47
N LEU A 143 5.19 -1.81 12.65
CA LEU A 143 4.23 -2.90 12.81
C LEU A 143 2.85 -2.44 13.28
N GLY A 144 2.66 -1.15 13.61
CA GLY A 144 1.37 -0.64 14.06
C GLY A 144 0.30 -0.76 12.97
N GLY A 145 -0.83 -1.36 13.32
CA GLY A 145 -1.92 -1.65 12.37
C GLY A 145 -1.71 -2.87 11.49
N SER A 146 -0.53 -3.50 11.50
CA SER A 146 -0.25 -4.66 10.63
C SER A 146 -1.14 -5.88 10.93
N ALA A 147 -1.28 -6.78 9.97
CA ALA A 147 -1.99 -8.04 10.13
C ALA A 147 -1.40 -8.89 11.27
N LEU A 148 -0.07 -8.87 11.44
CA LEU A 148 0.59 -9.50 12.57
C LEU A 148 0.12 -8.87 13.89
N ALA A 149 0.13 -7.54 14.02
CA ALA A 149 -0.30 -6.86 15.24
C ALA A 149 -1.76 -7.17 15.57
N GLN A 150 -2.63 -7.22 14.57
CA GLN A 150 -4.03 -7.61 14.74
C GLN A 150 -4.18 -9.05 15.23
N SER A 151 -3.45 -9.99 14.63
CA SER A 151 -3.49 -11.42 15.01
C SER A 151 -3.05 -11.65 16.47
N LEU A 152 -2.21 -10.75 16.98
CA LEU A 152 -1.76 -10.75 18.37
C LEU A 152 -2.66 -9.90 19.31
N GLY A 153 -3.74 -9.31 18.80
CA GLY A 153 -4.61 -8.39 19.54
C GLY A 153 -3.92 -7.08 19.94
N LYS A 154 -2.91 -6.63 19.20
CA LYS A 154 -2.08 -5.45 19.48
C LYS A 154 -2.09 -4.52 18.27
N VAL A 155 -3.06 -3.63 18.21
CA VAL A 155 -3.20 -2.72 17.04
C VAL A 155 -2.28 -1.50 17.12
N GLY A 156 -1.97 -0.99 18.30
CA GLY A 156 -1.18 0.23 18.51
C GLY A 156 0.32 0.08 18.22
N GLY A 157 1.04 1.19 18.35
CA GLY A 157 2.47 1.30 18.11
C GLY A 157 2.78 2.24 16.92
N ALA A 158 4.06 2.34 16.56
CA ALA A 158 4.46 3.09 15.37
C ALA A 158 3.83 2.45 14.12
N THR A 159 3.19 3.28 13.30
CA THR A 159 2.56 2.85 12.05
C THR A 159 3.50 3.06 10.87
N PRO A 160 3.40 2.23 9.82
CA PRO A 160 4.00 2.59 8.53
C PRO A 160 3.43 3.92 8.04
N ASP A 161 4.22 4.61 7.23
CA ASP A 161 3.83 5.88 6.59
C ASP A 161 4.62 6.07 5.29
N VAL A 162 4.35 7.15 4.56
CA VAL A 162 5.16 7.64 3.44
C VAL A 162 5.60 9.07 3.75
N SER A 163 6.90 9.26 3.98
CA SER A 163 7.43 10.55 4.45
C SER A 163 7.76 11.53 3.33
N ASP A 164 8.01 11.05 2.12
CA ASP A 164 8.53 11.86 1.01
C ASP A 164 7.82 11.49 -0.31
N ALA A 165 6.88 12.35 -0.73
CA ALA A 165 6.15 12.19 -1.97
C ALA A 165 7.05 12.26 -3.22
N ALA A 166 8.11 13.08 -3.18
CA ALA A 166 9.02 13.22 -4.31
C ALA A 166 9.89 11.95 -4.47
N TYR A 167 10.31 11.36 -3.35
CA TYR A 167 10.98 10.07 -3.36
C TYR A 167 10.05 8.97 -3.90
N PHE A 168 8.81 8.89 -3.39
CA PHE A 168 7.81 7.93 -3.85
C PHE A 168 7.58 8.03 -5.36
N ALA A 169 7.37 9.23 -5.88
CA ALA A 169 7.15 9.46 -7.32
C ALA A 169 8.35 8.99 -8.16
N LYS A 170 9.59 9.26 -7.72
CA LYS A 170 10.81 8.78 -8.39
C LYS A 170 10.92 7.25 -8.35
N ALA A 171 10.62 6.63 -7.20
CA ALA A 171 10.63 5.17 -7.07
C ALA A 171 9.58 4.54 -8.00
N PHE A 172 8.37 5.10 -8.05
CA PHE A 172 7.32 4.65 -8.97
C PHE A 172 7.79 4.73 -10.43
N ASP A 173 8.31 5.86 -10.87
CA ASP A 173 8.73 6.06 -12.26
C ASP A 173 9.96 5.19 -12.61
N CYS A 174 10.85 4.93 -11.65
CA CYS A 174 11.96 4.01 -11.83
C CYS A 174 11.46 2.58 -12.06
N VAL A 175 10.59 2.06 -11.19
CA VAL A 175 10.01 0.71 -11.33
C VAL A 175 9.20 0.61 -12.61
N ASN A 176 8.36 1.61 -12.90
CA ASN A 176 7.58 1.67 -14.13
C ASN A 176 8.48 1.61 -15.38
N THR A 177 9.61 2.30 -15.37
CA THR A 177 10.61 2.26 -16.46
C THR A 177 11.23 0.88 -16.60
N MET A 178 11.57 0.20 -15.49
CA MET A 178 12.09 -1.15 -15.52
C MET A 178 11.08 -2.15 -16.11
N VAL A 179 9.79 -2.00 -15.76
CA VAL A 179 8.69 -2.79 -16.32
C VAL A 179 8.57 -2.56 -17.83
N LEU A 180 8.53 -1.30 -18.27
CA LEU A 180 8.43 -0.93 -19.68
C LEU A 180 9.63 -1.39 -20.50
N SER A 181 10.81 -1.46 -19.90
CA SER A 181 12.04 -1.93 -20.54
C SER A 181 12.18 -3.46 -20.56
N GLY A 182 11.23 -4.20 -19.97
CA GLY A 182 11.25 -5.66 -19.93
C GLY A 182 12.30 -6.26 -19.00
N TYR A 183 12.82 -5.48 -18.05
CA TYR A 183 13.80 -5.98 -17.06
C TYR A 183 13.17 -6.72 -15.88
N VAL A 184 11.85 -6.68 -15.76
CA VAL A 184 11.12 -7.28 -14.63
C VAL A 184 10.41 -8.55 -15.10
N ASP A 185 10.78 -9.70 -14.54
CA ASP A 185 10.12 -10.98 -14.83
C ASP A 185 8.85 -11.19 -13.97
N ALA A 186 8.90 -10.78 -12.71
CA ALA A 186 7.77 -10.83 -11.78
C ALA A 186 7.81 -9.62 -10.85
N ILE A 187 6.65 -9.16 -10.39
CA ILE A 187 6.51 -8.04 -9.48
C ILE A 187 5.31 -8.27 -8.57
N HIS A 188 5.45 -7.87 -7.30
CA HIS A 188 4.38 -7.88 -6.30
C HIS A 188 4.59 -6.71 -5.35
N ASP A 189 3.53 -6.05 -4.94
CA ASP A 189 3.57 -5.02 -3.90
C ASP A 189 3.65 -5.64 -2.51
N VAL A 190 4.18 -4.89 -1.55
CA VAL A 190 4.13 -5.23 -0.13
C VAL A 190 2.94 -4.48 0.48
N SER A 191 1.93 -5.24 0.92
CA SER A 191 0.71 -4.74 1.55
C SER A 191 0.38 -5.54 2.82
N ALA A 192 -0.88 -5.90 3.04
CA ALA A 192 -1.32 -6.64 4.22
C ALA A 192 -0.53 -7.95 4.42
N GLY A 193 0.05 -8.13 5.61
CA GLY A 193 0.87 -9.28 5.97
C GLY A 193 2.37 -9.10 5.71
N GLY A 194 2.78 -8.00 5.06
CA GLY A 194 4.18 -7.62 4.88
C GLY A 194 4.93 -8.44 3.83
N THR A 195 6.25 -8.27 3.82
CA THR A 195 7.17 -8.88 2.84
C THR A 195 7.02 -10.40 2.76
N VAL A 196 6.83 -11.09 3.89
CA VAL A 196 6.69 -12.55 3.88
C VAL A 196 5.46 -13.00 3.14
N THR A 197 4.35 -12.27 3.26
CA THR A 197 3.10 -12.59 2.55
C THR A 197 3.27 -12.38 1.05
N ALA A 198 3.83 -11.25 0.62
CA ALA A 198 4.11 -10.98 -0.79
C ALA A 198 4.98 -12.10 -1.41
N LEU A 199 6.06 -12.50 -0.73
CA LEU A 199 6.93 -13.58 -1.20
C LEU A 199 6.23 -14.94 -1.27
N LEU A 200 5.34 -15.27 -0.32
CA LEU A 200 4.54 -16.49 -0.35
C LEU A 200 3.54 -16.46 -1.52
N GLU A 201 2.85 -15.35 -1.73
CA GLU A 201 1.90 -15.17 -2.83
C GLU A 201 2.57 -15.30 -4.19
N MET A 202 3.77 -14.75 -4.34
CA MET A 202 4.59 -14.95 -5.54
C MET A 202 4.94 -16.42 -5.81
N CYS A 203 4.93 -17.28 -4.80
CA CYS A 203 5.19 -18.72 -4.93
C CYS A 203 3.93 -19.55 -5.16
N PHE A 204 2.72 -19.09 -4.81
CA PHE A 204 1.51 -19.93 -4.74
C PHE A 204 1.15 -20.61 -6.05
N ALA A 205 1.30 -19.94 -7.17
CA ALA A 205 1.00 -20.52 -8.48
C ALA A 205 2.10 -21.46 -9.00
N ASN A 206 3.26 -21.51 -8.33
CA ASN A 206 4.40 -22.33 -8.71
C ASN A 206 4.55 -23.51 -7.77
N THR A 207 3.85 -24.62 -8.07
CA THR A 207 3.82 -25.82 -7.24
C THR A 207 5.13 -26.60 -7.19
N LYS A 208 6.12 -26.25 -8.02
CA LYS A 208 7.43 -26.95 -8.12
C LYS A 208 8.61 -26.07 -7.73
N GLY A 209 8.36 -24.85 -7.36
CA GLY A 209 9.37 -23.87 -7.02
C GLY A 209 9.27 -23.42 -5.57
N GLY A 210 10.09 -22.45 -5.27
CA GLY A 210 10.18 -21.77 -3.98
C GLY A 210 11.31 -20.77 -4.07
N LEU A 211 11.61 -20.10 -2.97
CA LEU A 211 12.70 -19.16 -2.88
C LEU A 211 13.48 -19.31 -1.57
N ASN A 212 14.75 -18.95 -1.62
CA ASN A 212 15.54 -18.67 -0.44
C ASN A 212 15.65 -17.15 -0.33
N PHE A 213 15.21 -16.61 0.79
CA PHE A 213 15.23 -15.17 1.06
C PHE A 213 16.26 -14.86 2.14
N TYR A 214 17.19 -13.98 1.80
CA TYR A 214 18.26 -13.53 2.71
C TYR A 214 17.98 -12.10 3.14
N THR A 215 18.03 -11.84 4.45
CA THR A 215 17.65 -10.53 5.04
C THR A 215 18.84 -9.58 5.21
N ASP A 216 20.06 -10.01 4.87
CA ASP A 216 21.30 -9.23 5.07
C ASP A 216 21.24 -7.85 4.35
N GLY A 217 20.49 -7.75 3.25
CA GLY A 217 20.30 -6.49 2.55
C GLY A 217 19.63 -5.41 3.39
N PHE A 218 18.75 -5.78 4.30
CA PHE A 218 18.09 -4.81 5.19
C PHE A 218 19.02 -4.23 6.25
N ALA A 219 20.02 -5.00 6.70
CA ALA A 219 21.02 -4.54 7.65
C ALA A 219 21.85 -3.38 7.07
N MET A 220 22.06 -3.35 5.76
CA MET A 220 22.76 -2.23 5.08
C MET A 220 21.99 -0.92 5.20
N TYR A 221 20.67 -0.99 5.42
CA TYR A 221 19.76 0.16 5.62
C TYR A 221 19.41 0.36 7.10
N GLY A 222 20.07 -0.34 8.01
CA GLY A 222 19.95 -0.17 9.46
C GLY A 222 18.82 -0.94 10.12
N GLU A 223 18.13 -1.85 9.40
CA GLU A 223 17.11 -2.72 10.01
C GLU A 223 17.60 -4.16 10.15
N THR A 224 17.55 -4.68 11.35
CA THR A 224 17.99 -6.04 11.70
C THR A 224 16.90 -6.86 12.41
N ASP A 225 15.78 -6.24 12.77
CA ASP A 225 14.65 -6.92 13.38
C ASP A 225 13.91 -7.73 12.33
N LEU A 226 14.05 -9.06 12.40
CA LEU A 226 13.40 -9.98 11.47
C LEU A 226 11.88 -9.88 11.48
N VAL A 227 11.26 -9.55 12.62
CA VAL A 227 9.80 -9.40 12.68
C VAL A 227 9.37 -8.19 11.87
N LYS A 228 10.09 -7.08 11.95
CA LYS A 228 9.81 -5.92 11.12
C LYS A 228 10.09 -6.19 9.64
N ILE A 229 11.23 -6.79 9.30
CA ILE A 229 11.60 -7.11 7.92
C ILE A 229 10.52 -7.97 7.25
N LEU A 230 9.98 -8.95 7.98
CA LEU A 230 9.02 -9.91 7.42
C LEU A 230 7.58 -9.39 7.43
N PHE A 231 7.18 -8.66 8.47
CA PHE A 231 5.76 -8.36 8.74
C PHE A 231 5.41 -6.88 8.74
N ALA A 232 6.35 -5.96 8.54
CA ALA A 232 6.00 -4.56 8.34
C ALA A 232 5.29 -4.38 6.99
N GLU A 233 4.27 -3.54 7.01
CA GLU A 233 3.41 -3.24 5.86
C GLU A 233 3.76 -1.86 5.28
N ASN A 234 5.04 -1.49 5.32
CA ASN A 234 5.53 -0.31 4.62
C ASN A 234 5.42 -0.54 3.11
N PRO A 235 4.95 0.44 2.32
CA PRO A 235 4.86 0.31 0.87
C PRO A 235 6.21 -0.01 0.22
N ALA A 236 6.26 -1.09 -0.53
CA ALA A 236 7.44 -1.52 -1.27
C ALA A 236 7.07 -2.29 -2.55
#